data_96ce7d138944c95aab9f9323b99bc0c5
#
_entry.id   96ce7d138944c95aab9f9323b99bc0c5
#
_cell.length_a   1.000
_cell.length_b   1.000
_cell.length_c   1.000
_cell.angle_alpha   90.00
_cell.angle_beta   90.00
_cell.angle_gamma   90.00
#
_symmetry.space_group_name_H-M   'P 1'
#
loop_
_entity.id
_entity.type
_entity.pdbx_description
1 polymer ?
#
loop_
_entity_poly.entity_id
_entity_poly.type
_entity_poly.pdbx_seq_one_letter_code
_entity_poly.pdbx_strand_id
1 'polypeptide(L)'
;MQERACFFIGHRDTGPEVAAGLADAIERHITEYGVRDFYTGHYGGFDRLAAQAVLRAKKRHPEVALTCLLPYYPAGRPLMPGFDATFYPPGMEDVPKRFAIPRANRWMIAHSGYLIACVWRPASNTQGLMEYALSRERRGLLHITNLAGQGDG
;
A
#
# COMPACT_ATOMS: atom_id res chain seq x y z
N MET A 1 13.82 -9.49 1.39
CA MET A 1 13.52 -9.30 2.81
C MET A 1 12.03 -9.17 3.07
N GLN A 2 11.33 -8.39 2.31
CA GLN A 2 9.88 -8.19 2.48
C GLN A 2 9.08 -8.96 1.44
N GLU A 3 9.52 -10.16 1.11
CA GLU A 3 8.91 -10.94 0.04
C GLU A 3 7.43 -11.24 0.26
N ARG A 4 7.00 -11.34 1.52
CA ARG A 4 5.60 -11.59 1.86
C ARG A 4 4.89 -10.36 2.38
N ALA A 5 5.47 -9.20 2.13
CA ALA A 5 4.85 -7.94 2.48
C ALA A 5 4.05 -7.40 1.29
N CYS A 6 2.92 -6.79 1.59
CA CYS A 6 2.07 -6.15 0.60
C CYS A 6 1.96 -4.67 0.91
N PHE A 7 2.18 -3.85 -0.10
CA PHE A 7 2.01 -2.41 -0.01
C PHE A 7 0.78 -1.99 -0.80
N PHE A 8 0.26 -0.80 -0.50
CA PHE A 8 -0.94 -0.26 -1.16
C PHE A 8 -0.64 1.11 -1.75
N ILE A 9 -1.07 1.34 -3.00
CA ILE A 9 -1.05 2.69 -3.58
C ILE A 9 -2.37 2.97 -4.29
N GLY A 10 -2.84 4.21 -4.17
CA GLY A 10 -4.08 4.63 -4.82
C GLY A 10 -4.27 6.13 -4.72
N HIS A 11 -5.33 6.63 -5.33
CA HIS A 11 -5.60 8.06 -5.35
C HIS A 11 -6.25 8.53 -4.05
N ARG A 12 -6.00 9.80 -3.69
CA ARG A 12 -6.54 10.40 -2.46
C ARG A 12 -8.06 10.43 -2.46
N ASP A 13 -8.66 10.60 -3.62
CA ASP A 13 -10.10 10.73 -3.77
C ASP A 13 -10.77 9.40 -4.15
N THR A 14 -10.12 8.27 -3.90
CA THR A 14 -10.73 6.97 -4.08
C THR A 14 -11.94 6.84 -3.17
N GLY A 15 -13.08 6.47 -3.74
CA GLY A 15 -14.32 6.35 -3.00
C GLY A 15 -14.60 4.95 -2.49
N PRO A 16 -15.69 4.77 -1.74
CA PRO A 16 -15.99 3.50 -1.08
C PRO A 16 -16.36 2.37 -2.04
N GLU A 17 -16.58 2.66 -3.31
CA GLU A 17 -16.91 1.65 -4.32
C GLU A 17 -15.81 0.61 -4.51
N VAL A 18 -14.60 0.92 -4.07
CA VAL A 18 -13.46 -0.01 -4.19
C VAL A 18 -13.44 -1.03 -3.05
N ALA A 19 -14.28 -0.87 -2.03
CA ALA A 19 -14.18 -1.67 -0.80
C ALA A 19 -14.31 -3.16 -1.03
N ALA A 20 -15.24 -3.61 -1.90
CA ALA A 20 -15.42 -5.03 -2.16
C ALA A 20 -14.20 -5.62 -2.85
N GLY A 21 -13.66 -4.94 -3.85
CA GLY A 21 -12.44 -5.39 -4.53
C GLY A 21 -11.24 -5.44 -3.61
N LEU A 22 -11.12 -4.46 -2.71
CA LEU A 22 -10.07 -4.45 -1.70
C LEU A 22 -10.19 -5.66 -0.78
N ALA A 23 -11.38 -5.93 -0.27
CA ALA A 23 -11.60 -7.06 0.64
C ALA A 23 -11.22 -8.38 -0.03
N ASP A 24 -11.64 -8.58 -1.28
CA ASP A 24 -11.32 -9.80 -2.03
C ASP A 24 -9.82 -9.93 -2.28
N ALA A 25 -9.17 -8.83 -2.67
CA ALA A 25 -7.74 -8.85 -2.94
C ALA A 25 -6.94 -9.15 -1.69
N ILE A 26 -7.29 -8.54 -0.56
CA ILE A 26 -6.61 -8.78 0.71
C ILE A 26 -6.78 -10.23 1.13
N GLU A 27 -8.00 -10.77 1.04
CA GLU A 27 -8.27 -12.15 1.40
C GLU A 27 -7.42 -13.11 0.55
N ARG A 28 -7.36 -12.87 -0.76
CA ARG A 28 -6.54 -13.68 -1.66
C ARG A 28 -5.06 -13.62 -1.30
N HIS A 29 -4.56 -12.43 -0.99
CA HIS A 29 -3.15 -12.28 -0.62
C HIS A 29 -2.82 -13.07 0.64
N ILE A 30 -3.73 -13.11 1.60
CA ILE A 30 -3.53 -13.85 2.84
C ILE A 30 -3.59 -15.36 2.57
N THR A 31 -4.65 -15.83 1.89
CA THR A 31 -4.92 -17.25 1.77
C THR A 31 -4.14 -17.92 0.65
N GLU A 32 -3.94 -17.26 -0.47
CA GLU A 32 -3.26 -17.86 -1.62
C GLU A 32 -1.77 -17.54 -1.66
N TYR A 33 -1.37 -16.33 -1.26
CA TYR A 33 0.03 -15.90 -1.39
C TYR A 33 0.78 -15.92 -0.06
N GLY A 34 0.10 -16.12 1.05
CA GLY A 34 0.74 -16.20 2.35
C GLY A 34 1.25 -14.87 2.89
N VAL A 35 0.66 -13.76 2.45
CA VAL A 35 1.05 -12.44 2.95
C VAL A 35 0.65 -12.32 4.41
N ARG A 36 1.56 -11.82 5.25
CA ARG A 36 1.34 -11.59 6.67
C ARG A 36 1.46 -10.14 7.06
N ASP A 37 2.21 -9.35 6.29
CA ASP A 37 2.51 -7.96 6.64
C ASP A 37 1.94 -7.03 5.56
N PHE A 38 1.05 -6.14 5.99
CA PHE A 38 0.45 -5.14 5.10
C PHE A 38 0.91 -3.76 5.54
N TYR A 39 1.30 -2.93 4.58
CA TYR A 39 1.82 -1.59 4.81
C TYR A 39 0.95 -0.58 4.08
N THR A 40 0.47 0.42 4.78
CA THR A 40 -0.28 1.54 4.17
C THR A 40 0.31 2.86 4.60
N GLY A 41 0.12 3.90 3.77
CA GLY A 41 0.28 5.26 4.24
C GLY A 41 -0.93 5.69 5.07
N HIS A 42 -1.05 7.00 5.32
CA HIS A 42 -2.22 7.52 6.04
C HIS A 42 -2.63 8.91 5.54
N TYR A 43 -2.39 9.18 4.26
CA TYR A 43 -2.58 10.51 3.70
C TYR A 43 -3.67 10.63 2.65
N GLY A 44 -4.43 9.59 2.37
CA GLY A 44 -5.45 9.69 1.35
C GLY A 44 -6.59 8.72 1.55
N GLY A 45 -7.60 8.83 0.67
CA GLY A 45 -8.80 8.00 0.75
C GLY A 45 -8.50 6.53 0.56
N PHE A 46 -7.67 6.20 -0.41
CA PHE A 46 -7.32 4.80 -0.64
C PHE A 46 -6.57 4.20 0.54
N ASP A 47 -5.63 4.95 1.11
CA ASP A 47 -4.88 4.46 2.29
C ASP A 47 -5.82 4.11 3.43
N ARG A 48 -6.81 4.97 3.68
CA ARG A 48 -7.78 4.74 4.75
C ARG A 48 -8.62 3.50 4.48
N LEU A 49 -9.12 3.36 3.26
CA LEU A 49 -9.94 2.22 2.88
C LEU A 49 -9.14 0.91 2.99
N ALA A 50 -7.89 0.95 2.55
CA ALA A 50 -7.01 -0.22 2.62
C ALA A 50 -6.76 -0.62 4.07
N ALA A 51 -6.43 0.34 4.93
CA ALA A 51 -6.20 0.05 6.35
C ALA A 51 -7.44 -0.55 7.01
N GLN A 52 -8.60 0.03 6.75
CA GLN A 52 -9.86 -0.48 7.30
C GLN A 52 -10.15 -1.91 6.82
N ALA A 53 -9.85 -2.19 5.55
CA ALA A 53 -10.08 -3.51 4.98
C ALA A 53 -9.13 -4.55 5.59
N VAL A 54 -7.87 -4.19 5.83
CA VAL A 54 -6.93 -5.09 6.50
C VAL A 54 -7.38 -5.36 7.94
N LEU A 55 -7.85 -4.33 8.64
CA LEU A 55 -8.33 -4.51 10.01
C LEU A 55 -9.53 -5.46 10.08
N ARG A 56 -10.43 -5.40 9.10
CA ARG A 56 -11.55 -6.34 9.03
C ARG A 56 -11.06 -7.76 8.76
N ALA A 57 -10.11 -7.91 7.83
CA ALA A 57 -9.53 -9.22 7.53
C ALA A 57 -8.80 -9.81 8.73
N LYS A 58 -8.18 -8.96 9.54
CA LYS A 58 -7.45 -9.39 10.72
C LYS A 58 -8.33 -10.08 11.75
N LYS A 59 -9.62 -9.79 11.76
CA LYS A 59 -10.56 -10.48 12.64
C LYS A 59 -10.66 -11.97 12.31
N ARG A 60 -10.49 -12.32 11.04
CA ARG A 60 -10.50 -13.72 10.59
C ARG A 60 -9.09 -14.30 10.52
N HIS A 61 -8.09 -13.44 10.42
CA HIS A 61 -6.68 -13.83 10.26
C HIS A 61 -5.84 -13.06 11.27
N PRO A 62 -5.89 -13.43 12.56
CA PRO A 62 -5.22 -12.64 13.61
C PRO A 62 -3.70 -12.60 13.51
N GLU A 63 -3.10 -13.46 12.68
CA GLU A 63 -1.67 -13.46 12.47
C GLU A 63 -1.19 -12.32 11.55
N VAL A 64 -2.12 -11.61 10.89
CA VAL A 64 -1.80 -10.53 9.95
C VAL A 64 -1.48 -9.25 10.72
N ALA A 65 -0.46 -8.54 10.28
CA ALA A 65 -0.05 -7.25 10.86
C ALA A 65 -0.29 -6.11 9.88
N LEU A 66 -0.71 -4.97 10.41
CA LEU A 66 -0.89 -3.73 9.64
C LEU A 66 0.10 -2.70 10.16
N THR A 67 0.98 -2.22 9.29
CA THR A 67 2.01 -1.24 9.64
C THR A 67 1.77 0.06 8.87
N CYS A 68 1.91 1.19 9.54
CA CYS A 68 1.79 2.50 8.92
C CYS A 68 3.14 2.98 8.44
N LEU A 69 3.23 3.32 7.17
CA LEU A 69 4.43 3.91 6.58
C LEU A 69 4.49 5.39 6.97
N LEU A 70 5.60 5.78 7.59
CA LEU A 70 5.86 7.18 7.93
C LEU A 70 6.90 7.75 6.96
N PRO A 71 6.51 8.71 6.13
CA PRO A 71 7.46 9.32 5.19
C PRO A 71 8.40 10.32 5.85
N TYR A 72 8.01 10.85 7.01
CA TYR A 72 8.83 11.74 7.83
C TYR A 72 8.43 11.57 9.29
N TYR A 73 9.31 12.00 10.18
CA TYR A 73 9.12 11.83 11.62
C TYR A 73 9.41 13.16 12.31
N PRO A 74 8.54 13.58 13.26
CA PRO A 74 7.28 12.93 13.63
C PRO A 74 6.23 13.03 12.55
N ALA A 75 5.21 12.15 12.63
CA ALA A 75 4.12 12.16 11.69
C ALA A 75 3.38 13.50 11.73
N GLY A 76 2.96 13.98 10.56
CA GLY A 76 2.33 15.29 10.45
C GLY A 76 0.89 15.35 10.93
N ARG A 77 0.27 14.20 11.22
CA ARG A 77 -1.10 14.10 11.68
C ARG A 77 -1.27 12.86 12.55
N PRO A 78 -2.30 12.84 13.41
CA PRO A 78 -2.58 11.65 14.22
C PRO A 78 -2.85 10.43 13.34
N LEU A 79 -2.39 9.28 13.78
CA LEU A 79 -2.63 8.02 13.07
C LEU A 79 -4.01 7.49 13.39
N MET A 80 -4.64 6.85 12.39
CA MET A 80 -5.87 6.09 12.60
C MET A 80 -5.57 4.96 13.59
N PRO A 81 -6.48 4.65 14.53
CA PRO A 81 -6.24 3.53 15.44
C PRO A 81 -6.23 2.20 14.69
N GLY A 82 -5.51 1.23 15.25
CA GLY A 82 -5.49 -0.12 14.73
C GLY A 82 -4.19 -0.57 14.11
N PHE A 83 -3.24 0.34 13.88
CA PHE A 83 -1.92 -0.07 13.38
C PHE A 83 -1.17 -0.83 14.46
N ASP A 84 -0.55 -1.94 14.05
CA ASP A 84 0.29 -2.74 14.93
C ASP A 84 1.67 -2.10 15.13
N ALA A 85 2.13 -1.36 14.13
CA ALA A 85 3.46 -0.76 14.14
C ALA A 85 3.53 0.40 13.15
N THR A 86 4.62 1.16 13.23
CA THR A 86 4.96 2.17 12.25
C THR A 86 6.31 1.82 11.64
N PHE A 87 6.55 2.30 10.42
CA PHE A 87 7.80 2.05 9.72
C PHE A 87 8.28 3.32 9.03
N TYR A 88 9.50 3.71 9.36
CA TYR A 88 10.18 4.87 8.77
C TYR A 88 11.37 4.34 7.97
N PRO A 89 11.33 4.41 6.62
CA PRO A 89 12.36 3.77 5.81
C PRO A 89 13.75 4.36 6.04
N PRO A 90 14.80 3.55 5.90
CA PRO A 90 16.17 4.06 6.03
C PRO A 90 16.47 5.16 5.03
N GLY A 91 17.22 6.17 5.46
CA GLY A 91 17.63 7.27 4.60
C GLY A 91 16.62 8.39 4.43
N MET A 92 15.44 8.26 5.03
CA MET A 92 14.41 9.27 4.87
C MET A 92 14.73 10.57 5.60
N GLU A 93 15.59 10.53 6.60
CA GLU A 93 15.96 11.71 7.37
C GLU A 93 16.64 12.80 6.53
N ASP A 94 17.26 12.43 5.41
CA ASP A 94 17.93 13.36 4.52
C ASP A 94 17.05 13.83 3.36
N VAL A 95 15.81 13.35 3.29
CA VAL A 95 14.90 13.67 2.19
C VAL A 95 14.09 14.92 2.54
N PRO A 96 14.09 15.96 1.69
CA PRO A 96 13.24 17.12 1.93
C PRO A 96 11.77 16.70 2.07
N LYS A 97 11.04 17.34 2.97
CA LYS A 97 9.67 16.96 3.30
C LYS A 97 8.78 16.91 2.07
N ARG A 98 8.97 17.83 1.10
CA ARG A 98 8.15 17.87 -0.11
C ARG A 98 8.31 16.64 -1.01
N PHE A 99 9.42 15.90 -0.84
CA PHE A 99 9.67 14.66 -1.60
C PHE A 99 9.49 13.40 -0.77
N ALA A 100 9.15 13.54 0.51
CA ALA A 100 9.18 12.42 1.44
C ALA A 100 8.14 11.35 1.10
N ILE A 101 6.89 11.75 0.79
CA ILE A 101 5.83 10.77 0.52
C ILE A 101 6.15 9.93 -0.72
N PRO A 102 6.45 10.53 -1.88
CA PRO A 102 6.78 9.70 -3.04
C PRO A 102 8.06 8.87 -2.84
N ARG A 103 9.04 9.38 -2.12
CA ARG A 103 10.28 8.64 -1.87
C ARG A 103 10.01 7.42 -0.99
N ALA A 104 9.23 7.59 0.07
CA ALA A 104 8.88 6.48 0.97
C ALA A 104 8.04 5.43 0.23
N ASN A 105 7.09 5.86 -0.58
CA ASN A 105 6.28 4.94 -1.38
C ASN A 105 7.13 4.14 -2.36
N ARG A 106 8.07 4.80 -3.01
CA ARG A 106 8.99 4.12 -3.93
C ARG A 106 9.84 3.09 -3.20
N TRP A 107 10.32 3.44 -2.00
CA TRP A 107 11.08 2.50 -1.18
C TRP A 107 10.27 1.24 -0.88
N MET A 108 9.00 1.42 -0.50
CA MET A 108 8.13 0.27 -0.21
C MET A 108 7.90 -0.60 -1.44
N ILE A 109 7.68 -0.01 -2.60
CA ILE A 109 7.51 -0.77 -3.84
C ILE A 109 8.78 -1.58 -4.15
N ALA A 110 9.95 -0.97 -3.91
CA ALA A 110 11.22 -1.63 -4.17
C ALA A 110 11.49 -2.80 -3.22
N HIS A 111 10.84 -2.82 -2.05
CA HIS A 111 11.15 -3.79 -0.99
C HIS A 111 9.97 -4.69 -0.62
N SER A 112 8.86 -4.59 -1.34
CA SER A 112 7.69 -5.45 -1.13
C SER A 112 7.60 -6.50 -2.23
N GLY A 113 7.01 -7.64 -1.91
CA GLY A 113 6.76 -8.67 -2.91
C GLY A 113 5.41 -8.53 -3.59
N TYR A 114 4.48 -7.80 -2.99
CA TYR A 114 3.10 -7.65 -3.47
C TYR A 114 2.66 -6.20 -3.38
N LEU A 115 1.85 -5.79 -4.35
CA LEU A 115 1.28 -4.45 -4.40
C LEU A 115 -0.20 -4.55 -4.77
N ILE A 116 -1.06 -3.97 -3.95
CA ILE A 116 -2.47 -3.79 -4.29
C ILE A 116 -2.65 -2.31 -4.62
N ALA A 117 -3.09 -2.03 -5.82
CA ALA A 117 -3.16 -0.66 -6.33
C ALA A 117 -4.57 -0.34 -6.80
N CYS A 118 -4.91 0.94 -6.80
CA CYS A 118 -6.10 1.45 -7.47
C CYS A 118 -5.70 2.73 -8.20
N VAL A 119 -5.12 2.57 -9.39
CA VAL A 119 -4.54 3.67 -10.14
C VAL A 119 -5.15 3.69 -11.54
N TRP A 120 -5.94 4.72 -11.81
CA TRP A 120 -6.61 4.88 -13.11
C TRP A 120 -6.31 6.22 -13.76
N ARG A 121 -5.89 7.22 -12.96
CA ARG A 121 -5.73 8.59 -13.45
C ARG A 121 -4.33 8.77 -14.03
N PRO A 122 -4.22 9.21 -15.30
CA PRO A 122 -2.91 9.48 -15.89
C PRO A 122 -2.30 10.75 -15.30
N ALA A 123 -1.00 10.91 -15.49
CA ALA A 123 -0.24 12.13 -15.14
C ALA A 123 -0.35 12.53 -13.66
N SER A 124 -0.52 11.55 -12.77
CA SER A 124 -0.50 11.78 -11.32
C SER A 124 0.80 11.25 -10.73
N ASN A 125 1.13 11.67 -9.48
CA ASN A 125 2.27 11.10 -8.78
C ASN A 125 2.11 9.60 -8.57
N THR A 126 0.89 9.16 -8.35
CA THR A 126 0.57 7.74 -8.20
C THR A 126 0.84 6.98 -9.49
N GLN A 127 0.59 7.62 -10.65
CA GLN A 127 0.88 6.99 -11.93
C GLN A 127 2.37 6.73 -12.12
N GLY A 128 3.23 7.66 -11.69
CA GLY A 128 4.68 7.45 -11.75
C GLY A 128 5.12 6.29 -10.88
N LEU A 129 4.53 6.14 -9.71
CA LEU A 129 4.79 5.00 -8.84
C LEU A 129 4.33 3.70 -9.50
N MET A 130 3.18 3.73 -10.17
CA MET A 130 2.66 2.55 -10.86
C MET A 130 3.58 2.11 -12.00
N GLU A 131 4.12 3.07 -12.75
CA GLU A 131 5.07 2.75 -13.82
C GLU A 131 6.32 2.09 -13.27
N TYR A 132 6.83 2.58 -12.14
CA TYR A 132 7.96 1.96 -11.47
C TYR A 132 7.62 0.54 -11.03
N ALA A 133 6.44 0.35 -10.43
CA ALA A 133 6.00 -0.97 -9.98
C ALA A 133 5.90 -1.95 -11.14
N LEU A 134 5.36 -1.51 -12.28
CA LEU A 134 5.26 -2.35 -13.46
C LEU A 134 6.63 -2.80 -13.96
N SER A 135 7.63 -1.93 -13.89
CA SER A 135 8.99 -2.30 -14.27
C SER A 135 9.53 -3.41 -13.37
N ARG A 136 9.21 -3.36 -12.08
CA ARG A 136 9.62 -4.39 -11.14
C ARG A 136 8.86 -5.71 -11.39
N GLU A 137 7.60 -5.63 -11.74
CA GLU A 137 6.82 -6.82 -12.07
C GLU A 137 7.37 -7.52 -13.30
N ARG A 138 7.76 -6.76 -14.32
CA ARG A 138 8.36 -7.35 -15.54
C ARG A 138 9.67 -8.08 -15.23
N ARG A 139 10.35 -7.70 -14.16
CA ARG A 139 11.58 -8.35 -13.72
C ARG A 139 11.32 -9.51 -12.74
N GLY A 140 10.06 -9.84 -12.48
CA GLY A 140 9.70 -10.93 -11.59
C GLY A 140 9.91 -10.62 -10.11
N LEU A 141 10.00 -9.33 -9.74
CA LEU A 141 10.31 -8.92 -8.38
C LEU A 141 9.09 -8.45 -7.59
N LEU A 142 7.94 -8.31 -8.25
CA LEU A 142 6.74 -7.78 -7.64
C LEU A 142 5.52 -8.36 -8.33
N HIS A 143 4.48 -8.69 -7.56
CA HIS A 143 3.18 -9.10 -8.08
C HIS A 143 2.19 -7.98 -7.82
N ILE A 144 1.56 -7.46 -8.87
CA ILE A 144 0.65 -6.31 -8.79
C ILE A 144 -0.79 -6.74 -9.02
N THR A 145 -1.69 -6.27 -8.17
CA THR A 145 -3.13 -6.36 -8.38
C THR A 145 -3.66 -4.93 -8.46
N ASN A 146 -4.05 -4.50 -9.66
CA ASN A 146 -4.61 -3.15 -9.82
C ASN A 146 -6.13 -3.25 -9.90
N LEU A 147 -6.79 -2.78 -8.84
CA LEU A 147 -8.26 -2.87 -8.73
C LEU A 147 -8.97 -2.05 -9.79
N ALA A 148 -8.35 -0.96 -10.24
CA ALA A 148 -8.94 -0.10 -11.27
C ALA A 148 -9.04 -0.82 -12.60
N GLY A 149 -8.08 -1.70 -12.91
CA GLY A 149 -8.10 -2.45 -14.17
C GLY A 149 -9.07 -3.61 -14.19
N GLN A 150 -9.60 -4.00 -13.04
CA GLN A 150 -10.48 -5.17 -12.93
C GLN A 150 -11.94 -4.83 -13.22
N GLY A 151 -12.30 -3.56 -13.22
CA GLY A 151 -13.67 -3.13 -13.46
C GLY A 151 -14.04 -3.01 -14.92
N ASP A 152 -13.09 -3.16 -15.81
CA ASP A 152 -13.30 -2.94 -17.25
C ASP A 152 -13.68 -4.21 -17.98
N GLY A 153 -14.06 -5.18 -17.25
CA GLY A 153 -14.39 -6.54 -17.70
C GLY A 153 -15.10 -6.66 -18.96
#